data_46785e5b2f84343f631508761ece7b40
#
_entry.id   46785e5b2f84343f631508761ece7b40
#
_cell.length_a   1.000
_cell.length_b   1.000
_cell.length_c   1.000
_cell.angle_alpha   90.00
_cell.angle_beta   90.00
_cell.angle_gamma   90.00
#
_symmetry.space_group_name_H-M   'P 1'
#
loop_
_entity.id
_entity.type
_entity.pdbx_description
1 polymer ?
#
loop_
_entity_poly.entity_id
_entity_poly.type
_entity_poly.pdbx_seq_one_letter_code
_entity_poly.pdbx_strand_id
1 'polypeptide(L)'
;MSGLRIGVVTEGFGHPNSEADVDASVRSAAEQYRHLGAAVDEISIPMHLDGLAIWTPIALEGLQAQMMHGNGMGFNWEGMYTTSLLDAHSNWRSRADELSRTLKISMMAGEYFISHHRGHFYAKAQNLGRLLRKRYDEALSQYDLLLMPTLPMKATPIPPQDAPLALYCQRGFEMLANTAPFDVSGHPAMSVPCGLSQGLPVGMMLIGGRYEESSIYRAAHAFEQLGDWRDM
;
A
#
# COMPACT_ATOMS: atom_id res chain seq x y z
N MET A 1 -12.37 -23.66 1.10
CA MET A 1 -11.00 -23.17 0.79
C MET A 1 -10.01 -24.32 0.56
N SER A 2 -10.50 -25.56 0.44
CA SER A 2 -9.64 -26.72 0.17
C SER A 2 -8.81 -26.52 -1.10
N GLY A 3 -7.50 -26.78 -0.99
CA GLY A 3 -6.54 -26.62 -2.08
C GLY A 3 -5.94 -25.21 -2.26
N LEU A 4 -6.46 -24.19 -1.55
CA LEU A 4 -5.87 -22.85 -1.57
C LEU A 4 -4.58 -22.84 -0.72
N ARG A 5 -3.53 -22.22 -1.24
CA ARG A 5 -2.24 -22.03 -0.54
C ARG A 5 -2.04 -20.53 -0.26
N ILE A 6 -1.85 -20.20 1.00
CA ILE A 6 -1.65 -18.81 1.45
C ILE A 6 -0.26 -18.69 2.08
N GLY A 7 0.55 -17.77 1.59
CA GLY A 7 1.84 -17.41 2.18
C GLY A 7 1.69 -16.19 3.11
N VAL A 8 1.91 -16.35 4.40
CA VAL A 8 1.95 -15.26 5.38
C VAL A 8 3.34 -14.63 5.31
N VAL A 9 3.43 -13.39 4.81
CA VAL A 9 4.71 -12.71 4.60
C VAL A 9 5.21 -12.13 5.92
N THR A 10 6.30 -12.70 6.45
CA THR A 10 6.83 -12.34 7.77
C THR A 10 7.28 -10.90 7.87
N GLU A 11 7.80 -10.31 6.79
CA GLU A 11 8.24 -8.91 6.73
C GLU A 11 7.10 -7.89 6.79
N GLY A 12 5.86 -8.32 6.59
CA GLY A 12 4.68 -7.47 6.77
C GLY A 12 4.32 -7.20 8.26
N PHE A 13 5.00 -7.87 9.19
CA PHE A 13 4.78 -7.77 10.64
C PHE A 13 5.98 -7.14 11.33
N GLY A 14 5.78 -6.61 12.55
CA GLY A 14 6.88 -6.16 13.40
C GLY A 14 7.65 -4.94 12.87
N HIS A 15 7.02 -4.09 12.09
CA HIS A 15 7.60 -2.80 11.71
C HIS A 15 7.86 -1.93 12.96
N PRO A 16 8.77 -0.94 12.90
CA PRO A 16 9.06 -0.06 14.06
C PRO A 16 7.83 0.61 14.67
N ASN A 17 6.77 0.76 13.89
CA ASN A 17 5.47 1.32 14.30
C ASN A 17 4.33 0.29 14.30
N SER A 18 4.64 -1.01 14.22
CA SER A 18 3.63 -2.07 14.38
C SER A 18 3.07 -2.09 15.79
N GLU A 19 1.77 -2.29 15.87
CA GLU A 19 1.08 -2.57 17.13
C GLU A 19 0.88 -4.08 17.27
N ALA A 20 1.33 -4.63 18.40
CA ALA A 20 1.35 -6.08 18.62
C ALA A 20 -0.05 -6.74 18.55
N ASP A 21 -1.09 -6.01 18.92
CA ASP A 21 -2.48 -6.45 18.85
C ASP A 21 -3.00 -6.50 17.41
N VAL A 22 -2.53 -5.59 16.54
CA VAL A 22 -2.80 -5.65 15.08
C VAL A 22 -2.16 -6.89 14.47
N ASP A 23 -0.87 -7.09 14.75
CA ASP A 23 -0.13 -8.27 14.27
C ASP A 23 -0.80 -9.59 14.74
N ALA A 24 -1.22 -9.64 16.01
CA ALA A 24 -1.91 -10.80 16.57
C ALA A 24 -3.26 -11.08 15.91
N SER A 25 -4.06 -10.04 15.65
CA SER A 25 -5.36 -10.18 14.97
C SER A 25 -5.20 -10.74 13.57
N VAL A 26 -4.22 -10.25 12.80
CA VAL A 26 -3.98 -10.74 11.44
C VAL A 26 -3.43 -12.16 11.43
N ARG A 27 -2.58 -12.55 12.40
CA ARG A 27 -2.15 -13.93 12.54
C ARG A 27 -3.31 -14.86 12.92
N SER A 28 -4.22 -14.41 13.77
CA SER A 28 -5.45 -15.14 14.09
C SER A 28 -6.32 -15.34 12.84
N ALA A 29 -6.45 -14.32 11.99
CA ALA A 29 -7.18 -14.44 10.72
C ALA A 29 -6.53 -15.46 9.77
N ALA A 30 -5.20 -15.52 9.73
CA ALA A 30 -4.49 -16.55 8.96
C ALA A 30 -4.81 -17.98 9.46
N GLU A 31 -4.93 -18.19 10.79
CA GLU A 31 -5.35 -19.46 11.35
C GLU A 31 -6.79 -19.83 10.96
N GLN A 32 -7.70 -18.83 10.86
CA GLN A 32 -9.06 -19.09 10.38
C GLN A 32 -9.06 -19.66 8.94
N TYR A 33 -8.17 -19.22 8.08
CA TYR A 33 -8.03 -19.82 6.75
C TYR A 33 -7.60 -21.30 6.81
N ARG A 34 -6.75 -21.69 7.78
CA ARG A 34 -6.45 -23.13 8.02
C ARG A 34 -7.69 -23.92 8.41
N HIS A 35 -8.51 -23.37 9.30
CA HIS A 35 -9.78 -24.01 9.67
C HIS A 35 -10.76 -24.13 8.51
N LEU A 36 -10.70 -23.19 7.55
CA LEU A 36 -11.45 -23.26 6.29
C LEU A 36 -10.86 -24.26 5.27
N GLY A 37 -9.74 -24.91 5.60
CA GLY A 37 -9.11 -25.95 4.77
C GLY A 37 -8.05 -25.42 3.79
N ALA A 38 -7.57 -24.19 3.94
CA ALA A 38 -6.42 -23.69 3.20
C ALA A 38 -5.10 -24.18 3.80
N ALA A 39 -4.09 -24.39 2.96
CA ALA A 39 -2.72 -24.55 3.43
C ALA A 39 -2.14 -23.15 3.68
N VAL A 40 -1.64 -22.89 4.89
CA VAL A 40 -1.13 -21.57 5.29
C VAL A 40 0.27 -21.74 5.86
N ASP A 41 1.26 -21.12 5.22
CA ASP A 41 2.66 -21.20 5.62
C ASP A 41 3.22 -19.78 5.85
N GLU A 42 4.16 -19.65 6.79
CA GLU A 42 4.97 -18.42 6.88
C GLU A 42 6.06 -18.44 5.80
N ILE A 43 6.20 -17.31 5.11
CA ILE A 43 7.21 -17.13 4.07
C ILE A 43 7.97 -15.82 4.27
N SER A 44 9.17 -15.75 3.72
CA SER A 44 10.01 -14.55 3.78
C SER A 44 10.20 -13.96 2.39
N ILE A 45 9.94 -12.64 2.27
CA ILE A 45 10.22 -11.83 1.09
C ILE A 45 10.99 -10.58 1.57
N PRO A 46 12.31 -10.69 1.86
CA PRO A 46 13.06 -9.62 2.52
C PRO A 46 13.00 -8.27 1.80
N MET A 47 12.86 -8.28 0.47
CA MET A 47 12.76 -7.05 -0.31
C MET A 47 11.45 -6.27 -0.08
N HIS A 48 10.46 -6.86 0.61
CA HIS A 48 9.26 -6.14 1.06
C HIS A 48 9.63 -4.92 1.90
N LEU A 49 10.63 -5.04 2.77
CA LEU A 49 11.10 -3.94 3.63
C LEU A 49 11.71 -2.77 2.85
N ASP A 50 12.18 -3.00 1.63
CA ASP A 50 12.69 -1.94 0.75
C ASP A 50 11.54 -1.22 0.00
N GLY A 51 10.33 -1.76 0.02
CA GLY A 51 9.22 -1.32 -0.82
C GLY A 51 8.86 0.15 -0.63
N LEU A 52 8.81 0.64 0.61
CA LEU A 52 8.54 2.04 0.90
C LEU A 52 9.66 2.96 0.37
N ALA A 53 10.93 2.55 0.51
CA ALA A 53 12.06 3.31 0.00
C ALA A 53 12.09 3.35 -1.54
N ILE A 54 11.61 2.28 -2.19
CA ILE A 54 11.44 2.23 -3.66
C ILE A 54 10.26 3.11 -4.10
N TRP A 55 9.15 3.04 -3.38
CA TRP A 55 7.95 3.81 -3.70
C TRP A 55 8.18 5.33 -3.58
N THR A 56 8.93 5.77 -2.57
CA THR A 56 9.09 7.19 -2.23
C THR A 56 9.58 8.06 -3.40
N PRO A 57 10.69 7.75 -4.11
CA PRO A 57 11.10 8.55 -5.27
C PRO A 57 10.09 8.51 -6.42
N ILE A 58 9.44 7.36 -6.64
CA ILE A 58 8.41 7.23 -7.68
C ILE A 58 7.25 8.17 -7.38
N ALA A 59 6.78 8.18 -6.13
CA ALA A 59 5.67 9.02 -5.70
C ALA A 59 6.04 10.51 -5.74
N LEU A 60 7.16 10.90 -5.15
CA LEU A 60 7.52 12.33 -5.01
C LEU A 60 7.92 12.97 -6.34
N GLU A 61 8.83 12.34 -7.10
CA GLU A 61 9.27 12.87 -8.39
C GLU A 61 8.14 12.74 -9.44
N GLY A 62 7.39 11.62 -9.42
CA GLY A 62 6.24 11.42 -10.30
C GLY A 62 5.10 12.40 -10.02
N LEU A 63 4.77 12.66 -8.74
CA LEU A 63 3.82 13.69 -8.35
C LEU A 63 4.21 15.04 -8.93
N GLN A 64 5.44 15.47 -8.72
CA GLN A 64 5.89 16.80 -9.14
C GLN A 64 5.98 16.90 -10.66
N ALA A 65 6.61 15.95 -11.33
CA ALA A 65 6.81 15.99 -12.78
C ALA A 65 5.49 15.79 -13.55
N GLN A 66 4.73 14.77 -13.20
CA GLN A 66 3.55 14.36 -13.97
C GLN A 66 2.29 15.09 -13.53
N MET A 67 1.98 15.09 -12.24
CA MET A 67 0.71 15.63 -11.75
C MET A 67 0.74 17.16 -11.70
N MET A 68 1.81 17.75 -11.17
CA MET A 68 1.85 19.19 -10.90
C MET A 68 2.41 20.01 -12.06
N HIS A 69 3.59 19.68 -12.60
CA HIS A 69 4.17 20.36 -13.77
C HIS A 69 3.47 19.94 -15.05
N GLY A 70 3.30 18.65 -15.26
CA GLY A 70 2.69 18.08 -16.46
C GLY A 70 1.16 18.11 -16.49
N ASN A 71 0.51 18.68 -15.47
CA ASN A 71 -0.95 18.78 -15.38
C ASN A 71 -1.68 17.43 -15.55
N GLY A 72 -1.07 16.33 -15.06
CA GLY A 72 -1.60 14.96 -15.19
C GLY A 72 -1.31 14.28 -16.53
N MET A 73 -0.60 14.94 -17.45
CA MET A 73 -0.17 14.33 -18.70
C MET A 73 1.14 13.56 -18.49
N GLY A 74 1.14 12.24 -18.71
CA GLY A 74 2.28 11.38 -18.44
C GLY A 74 2.83 10.63 -19.64
N PHE A 75 2.45 10.98 -20.89
CA PHE A 75 2.82 10.26 -22.10
C PHE A 75 2.50 8.76 -22.02
N ASN A 76 1.36 8.42 -21.41
CA ASN A 76 0.89 7.05 -21.33
C ASN A 76 0.57 6.52 -22.73
N TRP A 77 1.09 5.35 -23.06
CA TRP A 77 0.80 4.73 -24.34
C TRP A 77 -0.49 3.88 -24.31
N GLU A 78 -0.94 3.53 -23.11
CA GLU A 78 -2.22 2.85 -22.87
C GLU A 78 -3.04 3.62 -21.83
N GLY A 79 -4.36 3.50 -21.93
CA GLY A 79 -5.30 4.16 -21.05
C GLY A 79 -5.91 5.43 -21.65
N MET A 80 -6.93 5.90 -20.98
CA MET A 80 -7.69 7.06 -21.42
C MET A 80 -7.33 8.30 -20.62
N TYR A 81 -7.07 9.42 -21.29
CA TYR A 81 -6.99 10.72 -20.66
C TYR A 81 -8.37 11.37 -20.57
N THR A 82 -8.79 11.75 -19.36
CA THR A 82 -10.00 12.53 -19.16
C THR A 82 -9.67 14.01 -19.34
N THR A 83 -9.94 14.56 -20.54
CA THR A 83 -9.58 15.94 -20.89
C THR A 83 -10.21 16.97 -19.98
N SER A 84 -11.47 16.79 -19.57
CA SER A 84 -12.15 17.69 -18.62
C SER A 84 -11.45 17.73 -17.24
N LEU A 85 -10.83 16.63 -16.82
CA LEU A 85 -10.02 16.60 -15.60
C LEU A 85 -8.73 17.42 -15.77
N LEU A 86 -8.07 17.29 -16.93
CA LEU A 86 -6.88 18.09 -17.25
C LEU A 86 -7.20 19.59 -17.25
N ASP A 87 -8.34 19.98 -17.83
CA ASP A 87 -8.82 21.37 -17.85
C ASP A 87 -9.09 21.89 -16.43
N ALA A 88 -9.80 21.11 -15.63
CA ALA A 88 -10.11 21.47 -14.23
C ALA A 88 -8.83 21.59 -13.39
N HIS A 89 -7.89 20.64 -13.55
CA HIS A 89 -6.63 20.62 -12.81
C HIS A 89 -5.69 21.75 -13.20
N SER A 90 -5.74 22.27 -14.44
CA SER A 90 -4.85 23.32 -14.94
C SER A 90 -4.81 24.58 -14.04
N ASN A 91 -5.89 24.83 -13.31
CA ASN A 91 -6.04 25.98 -12.43
C ASN A 91 -5.52 25.77 -10.99
N TRP A 92 -4.87 24.64 -10.67
CA TRP A 92 -4.46 24.32 -9.30
C TRP A 92 -3.56 25.40 -8.67
N ARG A 93 -2.75 26.08 -9.47
CA ARG A 93 -1.83 27.13 -8.98
C ARG A 93 -2.56 28.33 -8.37
N SER A 94 -3.73 28.69 -8.91
CA SER A 94 -4.56 29.78 -8.36
C SER A 94 -5.24 29.38 -7.04
N ARG A 95 -5.24 28.08 -6.72
CA ARG A 95 -5.84 27.49 -5.50
C ARG A 95 -4.81 26.74 -4.67
N ALA A 96 -3.53 27.05 -4.80
CA ALA A 96 -2.44 26.33 -4.14
C ALA A 96 -2.54 26.34 -2.60
N ASP A 97 -3.16 27.35 -2.02
CA ASP A 97 -3.38 27.44 -0.58
C ASP A 97 -4.35 26.40 -0.04
N GLU A 98 -5.24 25.87 -0.89
CA GLU A 98 -6.19 24.81 -0.53
C GLU A 98 -5.54 23.43 -0.48
N LEU A 99 -4.34 23.25 -1.05
CA LEU A 99 -3.61 21.99 -1.01
C LEU A 99 -3.21 21.63 0.42
N SER A 100 -3.29 20.33 0.75
CA SER A 100 -2.88 19.85 2.07
C SER A 100 -1.40 20.10 2.35
N ARG A 101 -1.04 20.19 3.63
CA ARG A 101 0.37 20.38 4.05
C ARG A 101 1.26 19.23 3.58
N THR A 102 0.75 17.99 3.61
CA THR A 102 1.48 16.79 3.13
C THR A 102 1.73 16.85 1.63
N LEU A 103 0.76 17.29 0.84
CA LEU A 103 0.93 17.47 -0.60
C LEU A 103 1.97 18.57 -0.91
N LYS A 104 1.87 19.72 -0.24
CA LYS A 104 2.83 20.82 -0.42
C LYS A 104 4.27 20.40 -0.13
N ILE A 105 4.52 19.67 0.96
CA ILE A 105 5.86 19.19 1.29
C ILE A 105 6.35 18.13 0.29
N SER A 106 5.46 17.26 -0.17
CA SER A 106 5.77 16.26 -1.20
C SER A 106 6.16 16.91 -2.53
N MET A 107 5.47 17.99 -2.92
CA MET A 107 5.81 18.78 -4.11
C MET A 107 7.19 19.42 -3.99
N MET A 108 7.49 20.04 -2.84
CA MET A 108 8.81 20.66 -2.60
C MET A 108 9.93 19.61 -2.59
N ALA A 109 9.70 18.45 -1.98
CA ALA A 109 10.66 17.36 -1.98
C ALA A 109 10.87 16.79 -3.40
N GLY A 110 9.81 16.57 -4.15
CA GLY A 110 9.87 16.12 -5.54
C GLY A 110 10.66 17.10 -6.44
N GLU A 111 10.40 18.41 -6.31
CA GLU A 111 11.14 19.45 -7.02
C GLU A 111 12.62 19.45 -6.65
N TYR A 112 12.95 19.31 -5.37
CA TYR A 112 14.33 19.20 -4.91
C TYR A 112 15.03 18.01 -5.55
N PHE A 113 14.42 16.82 -5.53
CA PHE A 113 15.01 15.63 -6.15
C PHE A 113 15.19 15.78 -7.66
N ILE A 114 14.22 16.30 -8.38
CA ILE A 114 14.31 16.52 -9.83
C ILE A 114 15.42 17.51 -10.15
N SER A 115 15.43 18.66 -9.51
CA SER A 115 16.39 19.74 -9.82
C SER A 115 17.84 19.40 -9.45
N HIS A 116 18.07 18.69 -8.34
CA HIS A 116 19.41 18.34 -7.87
C HIS A 116 19.91 17.00 -8.38
N HIS A 117 19.00 16.02 -8.60
CA HIS A 117 19.36 14.66 -8.95
C HIS A 117 18.85 14.21 -10.33
N ARG A 118 18.14 15.06 -11.05
CA ARG A 118 17.80 14.88 -12.48
C ARG A 118 17.08 13.56 -12.77
N GLY A 119 16.17 13.14 -11.89
CA GLY A 119 15.43 11.89 -12.04
C GLY A 119 16.22 10.60 -11.74
N HIS A 120 17.44 10.73 -11.18
CA HIS A 120 18.28 9.56 -10.88
C HIS A 120 17.60 8.60 -9.91
N PHE A 121 16.99 9.12 -8.85
CA PHE A 121 16.33 8.29 -7.84
C PHE A 121 15.05 7.67 -8.37
N TYR A 122 14.26 8.41 -9.16
CA TYR A 122 13.11 7.86 -9.87
C TYR A 122 13.50 6.66 -10.76
N ALA A 123 14.50 6.85 -11.60
CA ALA A 123 14.96 5.80 -12.52
C ALA A 123 15.50 4.57 -11.76
N LYS A 124 16.29 4.78 -10.70
CA LYS A 124 16.77 3.72 -9.83
C LYS A 124 15.61 2.97 -9.15
N ALA A 125 14.65 3.70 -8.63
CA ALA A 125 13.47 3.13 -7.98
C ALA A 125 12.62 2.29 -8.96
N GLN A 126 12.41 2.76 -10.19
CA GLN A 126 11.74 1.99 -11.24
C GLN A 126 12.46 0.67 -11.55
N ASN A 127 13.80 0.68 -11.59
CA ASN A 127 14.56 -0.55 -11.80
C ASN A 127 14.44 -1.52 -10.61
N LEU A 128 14.48 -1.00 -9.37
CA LEU A 128 14.28 -1.82 -8.17
C LEU A 128 12.83 -2.31 -8.06
N GLY A 129 11.86 -1.53 -8.50
CA GLY A 129 10.45 -1.94 -8.56
C GLY A 129 10.22 -3.18 -9.45
N ARG A 130 10.96 -3.29 -10.56
CA ARG A 130 10.92 -4.52 -11.39
C ARG A 130 11.44 -5.74 -10.62
N LEU A 131 12.50 -5.56 -9.81
CA LEU A 131 13.03 -6.65 -8.98
C LEU A 131 12.07 -7.01 -7.86
N LEU A 132 11.47 -6.01 -7.19
CA LEU A 132 10.46 -6.20 -6.17
C LEU A 132 9.26 -7.00 -6.72
N ARG A 133 8.75 -6.61 -7.88
CA ARG A 133 7.69 -7.35 -8.59
C ARG A 133 8.07 -8.81 -8.79
N LYS A 134 9.29 -9.07 -9.29
CA LYS A 134 9.77 -10.43 -9.51
C LYS A 134 9.79 -11.25 -8.22
N ARG A 135 10.13 -10.67 -7.07
CA ARG A 135 10.09 -11.39 -5.78
C ARG A 135 8.69 -11.81 -5.38
N TYR A 136 7.68 -10.95 -5.62
CA TYR A 136 6.28 -11.35 -5.41
C TYR A 136 5.81 -12.38 -6.43
N ASP A 137 6.15 -12.23 -7.71
CA ASP A 137 5.84 -13.23 -8.74
C ASP A 137 6.43 -14.62 -8.37
N GLU A 138 7.66 -14.66 -7.85
CA GLU A 138 8.32 -15.89 -7.38
C GLU A 138 7.55 -16.54 -6.21
N ALA A 139 7.11 -15.77 -5.23
CA ALA A 139 6.29 -16.26 -4.12
C ALA A 139 4.91 -16.74 -4.61
N LEU A 140 4.25 -15.96 -5.45
CA LEU A 140 2.94 -16.28 -6.01
C LEU A 140 2.96 -17.44 -7.02
N SER A 141 4.12 -17.86 -7.50
CA SER A 141 4.24 -19.12 -8.24
C SER A 141 4.05 -20.36 -7.36
N GLN A 142 4.24 -20.25 -6.05
CA GLN A 142 4.12 -21.32 -5.07
C GLN A 142 2.86 -21.19 -4.20
N TYR A 143 2.33 -19.98 -4.05
CA TYR A 143 1.13 -19.67 -3.27
C TYR A 143 0.09 -18.98 -4.15
N ASP A 144 -1.16 -19.25 -3.87
CA ASP A 144 -2.28 -18.65 -4.61
C ASP A 144 -2.56 -17.23 -4.12
N LEU A 145 -2.25 -16.95 -2.84
CA LEU A 145 -2.38 -15.63 -2.22
C LEU A 145 -1.25 -15.39 -1.22
N LEU A 146 -0.92 -14.11 -1.01
CA LEU A 146 -0.12 -13.66 0.13
C LEU A 146 -1.03 -12.98 1.15
N LEU A 147 -0.61 -12.98 2.43
CA LEU A 147 -1.35 -12.39 3.53
C LEU A 147 -0.41 -11.66 4.48
N MET A 148 -0.81 -10.45 4.90
CA MET A 148 -0.12 -9.65 5.93
C MET A 148 -1.08 -8.58 6.48
N PRO A 149 -0.73 -7.82 7.55
CA PRO A 149 -1.50 -6.65 7.95
C PRO A 149 -1.61 -5.63 6.80
N THR A 150 -2.79 -5.04 6.60
CA THR A 150 -2.92 -3.92 5.65
C THR A 150 -2.10 -2.73 6.13
N LEU A 151 -2.29 -2.37 7.39
CA LEU A 151 -1.54 -1.32 8.07
C LEU A 151 -0.89 -1.92 9.32
N PRO A 152 0.31 -1.46 9.71
CA PRO A 152 0.99 -1.98 10.90
C PRO A 152 0.36 -1.49 12.21
N MET A 153 -0.58 -0.54 12.13
CA MET A 153 -1.21 0.10 13.29
C MET A 153 -2.70 0.30 13.07
N LYS A 154 -3.42 0.57 14.15
CA LYS A 154 -4.81 1.04 14.14
C LYS A 154 -4.90 2.49 13.65
N ALA A 155 -6.12 2.96 13.39
CA ALA A 155 -6.38 4.36 13.06
C ALA A 155 -5.81 5.28 14.14
N THR A 156 -5.00 6.25 13.72
CA THR A 156 -4.36 7.23 14.61
C THR A 156 -5.25 8.47 14.79
N PRO A 157 -5.14 9.21 15.91
CA PRO A 157 -5.88 10.44 16.10
C PRO A 157 -5.60 11.45 14.98
N ILE A 158 -6.66 12.12 14.52
CA ILE A 158 -6.53 13.23 13.58
C ILE A 158 -5.73 14.35 14.24
N PRO A 159 -4.63 14.84 13.62
CA PRO A 159 -3.85 15.91 14.20
C PRO A 159 -4.67 17.21 14.31
N PRO A 160 -4.52 17.99 15.39
CA PRO A 160 -5.14 19.30 15.50
C PRO A 160 -4.77 20.22 14.33
N GLN A 161 -5.63 21.20 14.04
CA GLN A 161 -5.40 22.10 12.90
C GLN A 161 -4.10 22.92 13.03
N ASP A 162 -3.69 23.22 14.25
CA ASP A 162 -2.46 23.92 14.62
C ASP A 162 -1.28 23.01 14.91
N ALA A 163 -1.42 21.69 14.65
CA ALA A 163 -0.36 20.74 14.87
C ALA A 163 0.95 21.14 14.16
N PRO A 164 2.12 20.86 14.77
CA PRO A 164 3.40 21.03 14.09
C PRO A 164 3.44 20.25 12.77
N LEU A 165 4.09 20.81 11.75
CA LEU A 165 4.19 20.18 10.43
C LEU A 165 4.76 18.76 10.50
N ALA A 166 5.72 18.50 11.40
CA ALA A 166 6.31 17.19 11.59
C ALA A 166 5.26 16.14 11.99
N LEU A 167 4.37 16.45 12.96
CA LEU A 167 3.29 15.55 13.36
C LEU A 167 2.30 15.33 12.23
N TYR A 168 1.97 16.39 11.49
CA TYR A 168 1.05 16.30 10.37
C TYR A 168 1.59 15.37 9.25
N CYS A 169 2.89 15.51 8.93
CA CYS A 169 3.56 14.63 7.96
C CYS A 169 3.69 13.20 8.48
N GLN A 170 4.02 13.02 9.76
CA GLN A 170 4.07 11.69 10.37
C GLN A 170 2.73 10.97 10.18
N ARG A 171 1.61 11.58 10.58
CA ARG A 171 0.27 11.00 10.42
C ARG A 171 -0.11 10.72 8.97
N GLY A 172 0.38 11.53 8.04
CA GLY A 172 0.13 11.33 6.59
C GLY A 172 0.91 10.20 5.95
N PHE A 173 2.04 9.78 6.53
CA PHE A 173 2.95 8.82 5.89
C PHE A 173 3.27 7.57 6.72
N GLU A 174 2.91 7.51 8.01
CA GLU A 174 3.27 6.40 8.90
C GLU A 174 2.64 5.05 8.54
N MET A 175 1.58 5.06 7.73
CA MET A 175 0.79 3.86 7.40
C MET A 175 1.25 3.13 6.13
N LEU A 176 2.24 3.63 5.39
CA LEU A 176 2.53 3.19 4.03
C LEU A 176 3.35 1.89 3.93
N ALA A 177 3.88 1.36 5.03
CA ALA A 177 4.89 0.30 5.02
C ALA A 177 4.49 -0.94 4.19
N ASN A 178 3.27 -1.45 4.37
CA ASN A 178 2.79 -2.66 3.70
C ASN A 178 2.07 -2.39 2.37
N THR A 179 1.53 -1.19 2.15
CA THR A 179 0.74 -0.87 0.94
C THR A 179 1.62 -0.35 -0.20
N ALA A 180 2.59 0.51 0.09
CA ALA A 180 3.48 1.09 -0.90
C ALA A 180 4.20 0.07 -1.80
N PRO A 181 4.65 -1.11 -1.31
CA PRO A 181 5.25 -2.12 -2.18
C PRO A 181 4.34 -2.61 -3.31
N PHE A 182 3.02 -2.68 -3.08
CA PHE A 182 2.06 -3.16 -4.08
C PHE A 182 1.68 -2.08 -5.08
N ASP A 183 1.70 -0.80 -4.70
CA ASP A 183 1.59 0.32 -5.65
C ASP A 183 2.73 0.30 -6.67
N VAL A 184 3.93 -0.14 -6.25
CA VAL A 184 5.10 -0.28 -7.15
C VAL A 184 5.02 -1.54 -7.99
N SER A 185 4.64 -2.66 -7.38
CA SER A 185 4.69 -3.98 -8.05
C SER A 185 3.49 -4.23 -8.95
N GLY A 186 2.34 -3.57 -8.68
CA GLY A 186 1.11 -3.70 -9.44
C GLY A 186 0.39 -5.03 -9.24
N HIS A 187 0.63 -5.72 -8.11
CA HIS A 187 -0.19 -6.86 -7.71
C HIS A 187 -1.51 -6.38 -7.12
N PRO A 188 -2.64 -7.01 -7.45
CA PRO A 188 -3.91 -6.71 -6.83
C PRO A 188 -3.86 -7.05 -5.34
N ALA A 189 -4.35 -6.12 -4.52
CA ALA A 189 -4.41 -6.27 -3.08
C ALA A 189 -5.74 -5.78 -2.54
N MET A 190 -6.27 -6.46 -1.53
CA MET A 190 -7.55 -6.14 -0.89
C MET A 190 -7.40 -6.16 0.62
N SER A 191 -7.86 -5.10 1.28
CA SER A 191 -7.99 -5.07 2.73
C SER A 191 -9.32 -5.67 3.15
N VAL A 192 -9.28 -6.62 4.08
CA VAL A 192 -10.46 -7.29 4.65
C VAL A 192 -10.44 -7.07 6.16
N PRO A 193 -11.52 -6.57 6.77
CA PRO A 193 -11.57 -6.43 8.22
C PRO A 193 -11.53 -7.82 8.87
N CYS A 194 -10.67 -7.97 9.88
CA CYS A 194 -10.42 -9.26 10.53
C CYS A 194 -10.52 -9.22 12.06
N GLY A 195 -11.13 -8.17 12.59
CA GLY A 195 -11.38 -8.03 14.03
C GLY A 195 -11.34 -6.59 14.48
N LEU A 196 -11.58 -6.43 15.78
CA LEU A 196 -11.46 -5.16 16.51
C LEU A 196 -10.33 -5.25 17.51
N SER A 197 -9.55 -4.18 17.62
CA SER A 197 -8.66 -3.99 18.75
C SER A 197 -8.88 -2.61 19.35
N GLN A 198 -9.15 -2.58 20.66
CA GLN A 198 -9.49 -1.35 21.40
C GLN A 198 -10.66 -0.57 20.76
N GLY A 199 -11.63 -1.29 20.16
CA GLY A 199 -12.77 -0.70 19.48
C GLY A 199 -12.50 -0.15 18.07
N LEU A 200 -11.28 -0.32 17.54
CA LEU A 200 -10.89 0.10 16.19
C LEU A 200 -10.73 -1.10 15.27
N PRO A 201 -11.18 -1.03 14.00
CA PRO A 201 -11.05 -2.13 13.07
C PRO A 201 -9.59 -2.41 12.69
N VAL A 202 -9.28 -3.69 12.57
CA VAL A 202 -8.00 -4.21 12.05
C VAL A 202 -8.23 -4.82 10.67
N GLY A 203 -7.37 -4.49 9.71
CA GLY A 203 -7.43 -5.04 8.35
C GLY A 203 -6.29 -6.00 8.06
N MET A 204 -6.61 -7.19 7.57
CA MET A 204 -5.66 -8.04 6.86
C MET A 204 -5.66 -7.71 5.39
N MET A 205 -4.51 -7.80 4.73
CA MET A 205 -4.37 -7.62 3.30
C MET A 205 -4.16 -8.98 2.62
N LEU A 206 -4.99 -9.24 1.62
CA LEU A 206 -4.86 -10.38 0.71
C LEU A 206 -4.28 -9.88 -0.61
N ILE A 207 -3.23 -10.51 -1.10
CA ILE A 207 -2.55 -10.13 -2.33
C ILE A 207 -2.56 -11.33 -3.27
N GLY A 208 -2.94 -11.13 -4.53
CA GLY A 208 -2.98 -12.14 -5.56
C GLY A 208 -2.00 -11.91 -6.70
N GLY A 209 -1.90 -12.88 -7.60
CA GLY A 209 -1.23 -12.71 -8.87
C GLY A 209 -1.89 -11.62 -9.71
N ARG A 210 -1.13 -11.03 -10.64
CA ARG A 210 -1.68 -9.97 -11.50
C ARG A 210 -2.82 -10.52 -12.35
N TYR A 211 -3.96 -9.81 -12.36
CA TYR A 211 -5.21 -10.18 -13.00
C TYR A 211 -5.92 -11.39 -12.38
N GLU A 212 -5.56 -11.74 -11.13
CA GLU A 212 -6.17 -12.84 -10.37
C GLU A 212 -7.05 -12.33 -9.21
N GLU A 213 -7.68 -11.17 -9.35
CA GLU A 213 -8.56 -10.55 -8.36
C GLU A 213 -9.67 -11.51 -7.88
N SER A 214 -10.11 -12.42 -8.76
CA SER A 214 -11.14 -13.41 -8.44
C SER A 214 -10.72 -14.33 -7.28
N SER A 215 -9.44 -14.67 -7.16
CA SER A 215 -8.91 -15.48 -6.06
C SER A 215 -8.96 -14.74 -4.74
N ILE A 216 -8.65 -13.43 -4.76
CA ILE A 216 -8.76 -12.54 -3.60
C ILE A 216 -10.22 -12.45 -3.14
N TYR A 217 -11.17 -12.18 -4.04
CA TYR A 217 -12.60 -12.09 -3.71
C TYR A 217 -13.14 -13.39 -3.13
N ARG A 218 -12.74 -14.56 -3.66
CA ARG A 218 -13.16 -15.86 -3.12
C ARG A 218 -12.65 -16.05 -1.70
N ALA A 219 -11.40 -15.70 -1.42
CA ALA A 219 -10.82 -15.81 -0.09
C ALA A 219 -11.49 -14.85 0.90
N ALA A 220 -11.66 -13.59 0.51
CA ALA A 220 -12.34 -12.57 1.32
C ALA A 220 -13.78 -13.00 1.64
N HIS A 221 -14.54 -13.43 0.64
CA HIS A 221 -15.91 -13.94 0.85
C HIS A 221 -15.97 -15.13 1.79
N ALA A 222 -15.06 -16.10 1.64
CA ALA A 222 -15.01 -17.24 2.54
C ALA A 222 -14.71 -16.85 4.00
N PHE A 223 -13.88 -15.83 4.21
CA PHE A 223 -13.62 -15.28 5.53
C PHE A 223 -14.86 -14.59 6.12
N GLU A 224 -15.55 -13.78 5.34
CA GLU A 224 -16.78 -13.10 5.74
C GLU A 224 -17.90 -14.07 6.16
N GLN A 225 -17.93 -15.31 5.62
CA GLN A 225 -18.89 -16.33 6.01
C GLN A 225 -18.63 -16.91 7.40
N LEU A 226 -17.49 -16.64 8.05
CA LEU A 226 -17.21 -17.09 9.42
C LEU A 226 -18.06 -16.34 10.47
N GLY A 227 -18.59 -15.17 10.14
CA GLY A 227 -19.41 -14.37 11.03
C GLY A 227 -19.13 -12.87 10.92
N ASP A 228 -19.65 -12.09 11.87
CA ASP A 228 -19.37 -10.67 11.94
C ASP A 228 -17.92 -10.46 12.42
N TRP A 229 -17.11 -9.81 11.59
CA TRP A 229 -15.70 -9.52 11.93
C TRP A 229 -15.54 -8.69 13.21
N ARG A 230 -16.61 -8.00 13.66
CA ARG A 230 -16.62 -7.24 14.93
C ARG A 230 -16.62 -8.12 16.16
N ASP A 231 -16.98 -9.38 16.01
CA ASP A 231 -17.04 -10.39 17.07
C ASP A 231 -15.82 -11.35 17.03
N MET A 232 -14.88 -11.16 16.12
CA MET A 232 -13.67 -11.97 15.91
C MET A 232 -12.47 -11.51 16.74
#